data_9c58ce41d2abc1873b72dad74c3ebdfa
#
_entry.id   9c58ce41d2abc1873b72dad74c3ebdfa
#
_cell.length_a   1.000
_cell.length_b   1.000
_cell.length_c   1.000
_cell.angle_alpha   90.00
_cell.angle_beta   90.00
_cell.angle_gamma   90.00
#
_symmetry.space_group_name_H-M   'P 1'
#
loop_
_entity.id
_entity.type
_entity.pdbx_description
1 polymer ?
#
loop_
_entity_poly.entity_id
_entity_poly.type
_entity_poly.pdbx_seq_one_letter_code
_entity_poly.pdbx_strand_id
1 'polypeptide(L)' 'MYIMVGQTCPNCKVLKQMLGENALRVEFRLAEDNMDTCRKLNIRAIPALVKDDESVVFDLGEIVSEVEKVK' A
#
# COMPACT_ATOMS: atom_id res chain seq x y z
N MET A 1 6.22 6.42 4.14
CA MET A 1 4.94 5.77 3.78
C MET A 1 5.11 5.00 2.48
N TYR A 2 4.64 3.78 2.44
CA TYR A 2 4.71 2.95 1.24
C TYR A 2 3.51 2.02 1.18
N ILE A 3 3.27 1.45 -0.01
CA ILE A 3 2.17 0.50 -0.21
C ILE A 3 2.76 -0.86 -0.57
N MET A 4 2.38 -1.88 0.21
CA MET A 4 2.78 -3.25 -0.04
C MET A 4 1.82 -3.86 -1.06
N VAL A 5 2.37 -4.35 -2.17
CA VAL A 5 1.58 -4.90 -3.28
C VAL A 5 2.12 -6.28 -3.68
N GLY A 6 1.38 -6.99 -4.51
CA GLY A 6 1.82 -8.28 -5.06
C GLY A 6 1.89 -8.23 -6.57
N GLN A 7 2.61 -9.19 -7.17
CA GLN A 7 2.76 -9.25 -8.62
C GLN A 7 1.43 -9.59 -9.33
N THR A 8 0.62 -10.43 -8.71
CA THR A 8 -0.65 -10.89 -9.31
C THR A 8 -1.83 -10.50 -8.43
N CYS A 9 -1.88 -9.26 -8.02
CA CYS A 9 -2.91 -8.77 -7.12
C CYS A 9 -3.91 -7.90 -7.90
N PRO A 10 -5.13 -8.37 -8.14
CA PRO A 10 -6.13 -7.57 -8.86
C PRO A 10 -6.47 -6.27 -8.13
N ASN A 11 -6.59 -6.34 -6.80
CA ASN A 11 -6.92 -5.16 -6.00
C ASN A 11 -5.80 -4.11 -6.03
N CYS A 12 -4.56 -4.55 -6.21
CA CYS A 12 -3.44 -3.61 -6.35
C CYS A 12 -3.55 -2.80 -7.64
N LYS A 13 -4.01 -3.43 -8.72
CA LYS A 13 -4.25 -2.72 -9.98
C LYS A 13 -5.39 -1.71 -9.83
N VAL A 14 -6.46 -2.12 -9.15
CA VAL A 14 -7.59 -1.22 -8.88
C VAL A 14 -7.10 -0.02 -8.05
N LEU A 15 -6.29 -0.26 -7.03
CA LEU A 15 -5.75 0.82 -6.21
C LEU A 15 -4.93 1.80 -7.04
N LYS A 16 -4.06 1.32 -7.91
CA LYS A 16 -3.26 2.18 -8.76
C LYS A 16 -4.13 3.05 -9.68
N GLN A 17 -5.21 2.50 -10.20
CA GLN A 17 -6.17 3.24 -11.01
C GLN A 17 -6.87 4.32 -10.19
N MET A 18 -7.26 3.98 -8.97
CA MET A 18 -7.91 4.94 -8.07
C MET A 18 -6.98 6.10 -7.70
N LEU A 19 -5.69 5.81 -7.51
CA LEU A 19 -4.71 6.82 -7.16
C LEU A 19 -4.40 7.76 -8.33
N GLY A 20 -4.40 7.24 -9.56
CA GLY A 20 -4.02 8.03 -10.72
C GLY A 20 -2.63 8.63 -10.56
N GLU A 21 -2.51 9.95 -10.71
CA GLU A 21 -1.24 10.65 -10.56
C GLU A 21 -0.70 10.58 -9.13
N ASN A 22 -1.56 10.40 -8.14
CA ASN A 22 -1.14 10.29 -6.75
C ASN A 22 -0.29 9.05 -6.49
N ALA A 23 -0.33 8.05 -7.38
CA ALA A 23 0.52 6.88 -7.29
C ALA A 23 2.01 7.24 -7.32
N LEU A 24 2.36 8.37 -7.91
CA LEU A 24 3.75 8.86 -7.98
C LEU A 24 4.23 9.45 -6.65
N ARG A 25 3.32 9.69 -5.72
CA ARG A 25 3.64 10.30 -4.42
C ARG A 25 3.96 9.28 -3.35
N VAL A 26 3.80 8.00 -3.64
CA VAL A 26 3.98 6.91 -2.69
C VAL A 26 4.84 5.82 -3.31
N GLU A 27 5.68 5.19 -2.48
CA GLU A 27 6.50 4.06 -2.92
C GLU A 27 5.67 2.79 -2.91
N PHE A 28 5.86 1.94 -3.91
CA PHE A 28 5.28 0.60 -3.95
C PHE A 28 6.38 -0.43 -3.70
N ARG A 29 6.11 -1.38 -2.80
CA ARG A 29 7.04 -2.46 -2.49
C ARG A 29 6.33 -3.80 -2.68
N LEU A 30 7.06 -4.77 -3.23
CA LEU A 30 6.51 -6.12 -3.42
C LEU A 30 6.52 -6.88 -2.10
N ALA A 31 5.39 -7.46 -1.74
CA ALA A 31 5.29 -8.27 -0.52
C ALA A 31 6.24 -9.46 -0.57
N GLU A 32 6.42 -10.06 -1.75
CA GLU A 32 7.31 -11.20 -1.94
C GLU A 32 8.76 -10.87 -1.57
N ASP A 33 9.17 -9.62 -1.79
CA ASP A 33 10.54 -9.17 -1.49
C ASP A 33 10.65 -8.59 -0.08
N ASN A 34 9.54 -8.46 0.65
CA ASN A 34 9.51 -7.81 1.96
C ASN A 34 8.75 -8.66 2.99
N MET A 35 8.92 -9.97 2.93
CA MET A 35 8.17 -10.88 3.81
C MET A 35 8.47 -10.65 5.29
N ASP A 36 9.69 -10.27 5.64
CA ASP A 36 10.04 -9.97 7.02
C ASP A 36 9.23 -8.78 7.55
N THR A 37 9.09 -7.75 6.74
CA THR A 37 8.26 -6.58 7.08
C THR A 37 6.80 -6.98 7.23
N CYS A 38 6.30 -7.82 6.33
CA CYS A 38 4.93 -8.31 6.40
C CYS A 38 4.67 -9.06 7.71
N ARG A 39 5.61 -9.90 8.14
CA ARG A 39 5.50 -10.62 9.40
C ARG A 39 5.56 -9.68 10.61
N LYS A 40 6.50 -8.74 10.58
CA LYS A 40 6.69 -7.78 11.66
C LYS A 40 5.44 -6.94 11.89
N LEU A 41 4.81 -6.47 10.81
CA LEU A 41 3.65 -5.61 10.86
C LEU A 41 2.32 -6.36 10.78
N ASN A 42 2.39 -7.70 10.74
CA ASN A 42 1.20 -8.56 10.66
C ASN A 42 0.34 -8.26 9.44
N ILE A 43 0.98 -7.98 8.30
CA ILE A 43 0.30 -7.72 7.04
C ILE A 43 -0.18 -9.04 6.46
N ARG A 44 -1.50 -9.24 6.40
CA ARG A 44 -2.11 -10.48 5.91
C ARG A 44 -2.84 -10.32 4.60
N ALA A 45 -3.04 -9.10 4.15
CA ALA A 45 -3.74 -8.80 2.92
C ALA A 45 -3.02 -7.68 2.19
N ILE A 46 -3.09 -7.70 0.88
CA ILE A 46 -2.55 -6.65 0.01
C ILE A 46 -3.66 -6.17 -0.91
N PRO A 47 -3.64 -4.91 -1.33
CA PRO A 47 -2.66 -3.90 -0.98
C PRO A 47 -2.78 -3.42 0.47
N ALA A 48 -1.66 -3.01 1.05
CA ALA A 48 -1.62 -2.50 2.42
C ALA A 48 -0.74 -1.25 2.46
N LEU A 49 -1.29 -0.16 2.98
CA LEU A 49 -0.53 1.07 3.17
C LEU A 49 0.14 1.03 4.53
N VAL A 50 1.45 1.23 4.54
CA VAL A 50 2.22 1.34 5.79
C VAL A 50 2.62 2.79 5.97
N LYS A 51 2.15 3.39 7.05
CA LYS A 51 2.46 4.79 7.37
C LYS A 51 3.79 4.90 8.10
N ASP A 52 4.27 6.13 8.27
CA ASP A 52 5.55 6.39 8.92
C ASP A 52 5.58 5.95 10.39
N ASP A 53 4.42 5.91 11.05
CA ASP A 53 4.29 5.42 12.43
C ASP A 53 4.06 3.90 12.51
N GLU A 54 4.26 3.19 11.41
CA GLU A 54 4.05 1.75 11.27
C GLU A 54 2.59 1.29 11.37
N SER A 55 1.63 2.22 11.30
CA SER A 55 0.21 1.89 11.16
C SER A 55 -0.05 1.30 9.78
N VAL A 56 -0.93 0.31 9.70
CA VAL A 56 -1.26 -0.36 8.45
C VAL A 56 -2.72 -0.13 8.11
N VAL A 57 -2.99 0.27 6.86
CA VAL A 57 -4.35 0.50 6.36
C VAL A 57 -4.60 -0.46 5.21
N PHE A 58 -5.69 -1.19 5.26
CA PHE A 58 -6.03 -2.20 4.25
C PHE A 58 -7.16 -1.77 3.31
N ASP A 59 -8.01 -0.85 3.72
CA ASP A 59 -9.14 -0.41 2.91
C ASP A 59 -8.67 0.49 1.76
N LEU A 60 -9.11 0.16 0.53
CA LEU A 60 -8.69 0.90 -0.66
C LEU A 60 -9.04 2.37 -0.59
N GLY A 61 -10.26 2.69 -0.16
CA GLY A 61 -10.70 4.07 -0.03
C GLY A 61 -9.88 4.86 0.98
N GLU A 62 -9.57 4.23 2.11
CA GLU A 62 -8.73 4.86 3.14
C GLU A 62 -7.30 5.05 2.65
N ILE A 63 -6.76 4.07 1.90
CA ILE A 63 -5.42 4.20 1.33
C ILE A 63 -5.36 5.40 0.40
N VAL A 64 -6.33 5.54 -0.49
CA VAL A 64 -6.39 6.68 -1.41
C VAL A 64 -6.46 8.00 -0.64
N SER A 65 -7.32 8.05 0.38
CA SER A 65 -7.47 9.24 1.21
C SER A 65 -6.15 9.64 1.89
N GLU A 66 -5.43 8.66 2.43
CA GLU A 66 -4.16 8.91 3.11
C GLU A 66 -3.07 9.39 2.14
N VAL A 67 -3.03 8.81 0.94
CA VAL A 67 -2.06 9.23 -0.08
C VAL A 67 -2.35 10.65 -0.55
N GLU A 68 -3.63 11.01 -0.70
CA GLU A 68 -4.03 12.36 -1.11
C GLU A 68 -3.62 13.43 -0.10
N LYS A 69 -3.48 13.07 1.17
CA LYS A 69 -3.03 13.99 2.23
C LYS A 69 -1.53 14.29 2.14
N VAL A 70 -0.76 13.46 1.45
CA VAL A 70 0.67 13.67 1.28
C VAL A 70 0.90 14.77 0.25
N LYS A 71 1.65 15.77 0.63
CA LYS A 71 1.93 16.91 -0.23
C LYS A 71 3.30 16.80 -0.90
#